data_0ef81542ffc42bcf65e327839fd2888d
#
_entry.id   0ef81542ffc42bcf65e327839fd2888d
#
_cell.length_a   1.000
_cell.length_b   1.000
_cell.length_c   1.000
_cell.angle_alpha   90.00
_cell.angle_beta   90.00
_cell.angle_gamma   90.00
#
_symmetry.space_group_name_H-M   'P 1'
#
loop_
_entity.id
_entity.type
_entity.pdbx_description
1 polymer ?
#
loop_
_entity_poly.entity_id
_entity_poly.type
_entity_poly.pdbx_seq_one_letter_code
_entity_poly.pdbx_strand_id
1 'polypeptide(L)'
;MRPPAWLAGRQEELPMTSAPHAREPQALNKLMFVKLMPLLIIAYILSFLDRTNIALAKHHLDVDLGISAAAYGLGAGLFFLTYALSEIPSNLIMHKVGARFWIARIMVTWGLISAAMAFVQGETSFYVLRLLLGIAEAGLFPGVMLYLTYWFNREQRARATGYFLLGVCFANIIGGPVGAALMRMDGLLGWHGWQWMFLLEGLPAVAFAWVVWRKLPDRPSKAPWLSAEEARGIEQRIALETEEGAGEGGHSLKNWLTPQILLAIFVYFCHQITIYTVIFFLPSIISKYGELSTMSVGLLTSLPWIAAALGAVLIPRFATTPGRCRRLLVTGLLTMALGLGIASVSGPVFSLLGFCLSAVMFFVVQSIIFLYPASRLKGVALAGGLGFVNACGLLGGFVGPSVMGAIEMSTGHAMNGLKVIALVLVVAALAALRLRQGQEAAQTSSEVGNPEASTR
;
A
#
# COMPACT_ATOMS: atom_id res chain seq x y z
N MET A 1 -20.33 8.74 77.47
CA MET A 1 -19.80 10.05 77.12
C MET A 1 -20.09 10.31 75.64
N ARG A 2 -20.88 11.32 75.37
CA ARG A 2 -21.20 11.71 73.96
C ARG A 2 -20.08 12.68 73.50
N PRO A 3 -19.61 12.60 72.24
CA PRO A 3 -18.63 13.55 71.73
C PRO A 3 -19.26 14.94 71.54
N PRO A 4 -18.49 16.03 71.67
CA PRO A 4 -19.02 17.40 71.69
C PRO A 4 -19.41 17.87 70.27
N ALA A 5 -20.50 18.68 70.21
CA ALA A 5 -21.25 19.14 69.05
C ALA A 5 -20.51 20.11 68.06
N TRP A 6 -19.22 20.39 68.24
CA TRP A 6 -18.48 21.31 67.35
C TRP A 6 -17.76 20.64 66.18
N LEU A 7 -17.86 19.29 66.03
CA LEU A 7 -17.28 18.54 64.93
C LEU A 7 -18.22 18.38 63.69
N ALA A 8 -19.41 19.02 63.73
CA ALA A 8 -20.27 19.11 62.56
C ALA A 8 -19.91 20.36 61.74
N GLY A 9 -18.68 20.42 61.26
CA GLY A 9 -18.21 21.42 60.31
C GLY A 9 -18.86 21.15 58.96
N ARG A 10 -19.58 22.14 58.44
CA ARG A 10 -20.14 22.19 57.10
C ARG A 10 -19.20 21.60 56.05
N GLN A 11 -19.57 20.52 55.43
CA GLN A 11 -19.08 20.19 54.09
C GLN A 11 -19.64 21.28 53.16
N GLU A 12 -18.87 22.34 52.92
CA GLU A 12 -19.10 23.19 51.75
C GLU A 12 -18.97 22.27 50.53
N GLU A 13 -20.10 21.92 49.94
CA GLU A 13 -20.16 21.39 48.60
C GLU A 13 -19.55 22.46 47.69
N LEU A 14 -18.24 22.32 47.39
CA LEU A 14 -17.61 23.02 46.28
C LEU A 14 -18.49 22.73 45.03
N PRO A 15 -18.95 23.75 44.29
CA PRO A 15 -19.72 23.54 43.08
C PRO A 15 -18.87 22.65 42.18
N MET A 16 -19.37 21.43 41.92
CA MET A 16 -18.84 20.57 40.90
C MET A 16 -18.98 21.34 39.56
N THR A 17 -17.94 22.09 39.19
CA THR A 17 -17.78 22.54 37.83
C THR A 17 -17.87 21.28 37.01
N SER A 18 -18.98 21.15 36.26
CA SER A 18 -19.24 20.06 35.36
C SER A 18 -18.03 19.91 34.42
N ALA A 19 -17.15 18.95 34.74
CA ALA A 19 -16.13 18.54 33.81
C ALA A 19 -16.85 18.19 32.50
N PRO A 20 -16.40 18.69 31.35
CA PRO A 20 -17.04 18.37 30.10
C PRO A 20 -17.09 16.84 29.99
N HIS A 21 -18.32 16.28 29.95
CA HIS A 21 -18.55 14.84 29.91
C HIS A 21 -17.65 14.22 28.86
N ALA A 22 -16.77 13.29 29.24
CA ALA A 22 -15.97 12.52 28.33
C ALA A 22 -16.92 11.89 27.29
N ARG A 23 -16.60 12.04 26.01
CA ARG A 23 -17.45 11.53 24.94
C ARG A 23 -17.58 10.03 25.04
N GLU A 24 -18.76 9.52 24.68
CA GLU A 24 -18.95 8.07 24.55
C GLU A 24 -17.88 7.45 23.64
N PRO A 25 -17.39 6.23 23.94
CA PRO A 25 -16.30 5.58 23.19
C PRO A 25 -16.57 5.50 21.67
N GLN A 26 -17.81 5.32 21.26
CA GLN A 26 -18.18 5.29 19.84
C GLN A 26 -18.07 6.67 19.17
N ALA A 27 -18.52 7.73 19.85
CA ALA A 27 -18.41 9.10 19.36
C ALA A 27 -16.94 9.54 19.27
N LEU A 28 -16.14 9.17 20.27
CA LEU A 28 -14.70 9.44 20.28
C LEU A 28 -13.98 8.73 19.13
N ASN A 29 -14.28 7.47 18.90
CA ASN A 29 -13.73 6.72 17.77
C ASN A 29 -14.10 7.35 16.42
N LYS A 30 -15.38 7.68 16.22
CA LYS A 30 -15.84 8.37 15.01
C LYS A 30 -15.10 9.69 14.80
N LEU A 31 -14.87 10.46 15.86
CA LEU A 31 -14.14 11.73 15.80
C LEU A 31 -12.69 11.50 15.34
N MET A 32 -11.98 10.50 15.90
CA MET A 32 -10.61 10.15 15.48
C MET A 32 -10.56 9.77 14.01
N PHE A 33 -11.49 8.92 13.54
CA PHE A 33 -11.57 8.55 12.13
C PHE A 33 -11.78 9.77 11.23
N VAL A 34 -12.72 10.64 11.56
CA VAL A 34 -13.03 11.84 10.74
C VAL A 34 -11.88 12.85 10.74
N LYS A 35 -11.13 12.96 11.84
CA LYS A 35 -10.03 13.94 11.93
C LYS A 35 -8.73 13.45 11.30
N LEU A 36 -8.44 12.15 11.35
CA LEU A 36 -7.14 11.59 10.95
C LEU A 36 -7.17 10.92 9.57
N MET A 37 -8.19 10.08 9.31
CA MET A 37 -8.19 9.26 8.11
C MET A 37 -8.23 10.04 6.79
N PRO A 38 -9.02 11.13 6.63
CA PRO A 38 -8.99 11.88 5.39
C PRO A 38 -7.61 12.46 5.06
N LEU A 39 -6.87 12.94 6.06
CA LEU A 39 -5.52 13.47 5.86
C LEU A 39 -4.57 12.39 5.33
N LEU A 40 -4.62 11.21 5.94
CA LEU A 40 -3.76 10.08 5.57
C LEU A 40 -4.14 9.50 4.21
N ILE A 41 -5.45 9.34 3.94
CA ILE A 41 -5.96 8.79 2.67
C ILE A 41 -5.61 9.73 1.50
N ILE A 42 -5.81 11.04 1.66
CA ILE A 42 -5.46 12.03 0.61
C ILE A 42 -3.95 12.00 0.36
N ALA A 43 -3.11 12.00 1.41
CA ALA A 43 -1.66 11.86 1.26
C ALA A 43 -1.28 10.60 0.46
N TYR A 44 -1.97 9.48 0.71
CA TYR A 44 -1.71 8.22 0.02
C TYR A 44 -2.22 8.22 -1.42
N ILE A 45 -3.36 8.86 -1.70
CA ILE A 45 -3.85 9.06 -3.07
C ILE A 45 -2.84 9.88 -3.87
N LEU A 46 -2.36 11.01 -3.34
CA LEU A 46 -1.36 11.84 -3.99
C LEU A 46 -0.07 11.07 -4.28
N SER A 47 0.40 10.25 -3.31
CA SER A 47 1.59 9.40 -3.50
C SER A 47 1.42 8.41 -4.66
N PHE A 48 0.24 7.79 -4.79
CA PHE A 48 -0.01 6.85 -5.89
C PHE A 48 -0.23 7.54 -7.25
N LEU A 49 -0.79 8.74 -7.29
CA LEU A 49 -0.86 9.56 -8.51
C LEU A 49 0.55 9.83 -9.03
N ASP A 50 1.43 10.36 -8.18
CA ASP A 50 2.83 10.65 -8.51
C ASP A 50 3.65 9.41 -8.89
N ARG A 51 3.29 8.25 -8.36
CA ARG A 51 3.96 6.98 -8.68
C ARG A 51 3.57 6.46 -10.06
N THR A 52 2.32 6.67 -10.47
CA THR A 52 1.73 6.03 -11.64
C THR A 52 1.69 6.91 -12.88
N ASN A 53 1.87 8.23 -12.75
CA ASN A 53 1.81 9.19 -13.86
C ASN A 53 2.81 8.91 -14.99
N ILE A 54 3.98 8.34 -14.70
CA ILE A 54 4.95 7.98 -15.73
C ILE A 54 4.40 6.96 -16.74
N ALA A 55 3.35 6.20 -16.36
CA ALA A 55 2.74 5.23 -17.26
C ALA A 55 2.04 5.88 -18.46
N LEU A 56 1.40 7.04 -18.25
CA LEU A 56 0.81 7.84 -19.31
C LEU A 56 1.88 8.58 -20.13
N ALA A 57 2.97 9.00 -19.48
CA ALA A 57 4.07 9.70 -20.14
C ALA A 57 4.96 8.79 -21.00
N LYS A 58 4.89 7.43 -20.85
CA LYS A 58 5.82 6.49 -21.47
C LYS A 58 6.04 6.74 -22.96
N HIS A 59 4.98 6.91 -23.73
CA HIS A 59 5.08 7.14 -25.17
C HIS A 59 5.76 8.49 -25.49
N HIS A 60 5.44 9.54 -24.75
CA HIS A 60 6.02 10.86 -24.94
C HIS A 60 7.49 10.91 -24.53
N LEU A 61 7.86 10.23 -23.43
CA LEU A 61 9.26 10.10 -23.02
C LEU A 61 10.12 9.39 -24.06
N ASP A 62 9.57 8.42 -24.78
CA ASP A 62 10.23 7.75 -25.90
C ASP A 62 10.39 8.70 -27.12
N VAL A 63 9.30 9.33 -27.56
CA VAL A 63 9.29 10.18 -28.74
C VAL A 63 10.08 11.48 -28.53
N ASP A 64 9.89 12.15 -27.38
CA ASP A 64 10.45 13.50 -27.13
C ASP A 64 11.89 13.44 -26.61
N LEU A 65 12.27 12.38 -25.86
CA LEU A 65 13.53 12.28 -25.16
C LEU A 65 14.38 11.05 -25.53
N GLY A 66 13.85 10.16 -26.38
CA GLY A 66 14.54 8.92 -26.78
C GLY A 66 14.69 7.91 -25.63
N ILE A 67 13.84 7.95 -24.60
CA ILE A 67 13.88 6.99 -23.49
C ILE A 67 13.29 5.67 -23.98
N SER A 68 14.16 4.71 -24.25
CA SER A 68 13.80 3.40 -24.77
C SER A 68 12.86 2.62 -23.84
N ALA A 69 12.13 1.62 -24.35
CA ALA A 69 11.27 0.77 -23.54
C ALA A 69 12.04 0.05 -22.41
N ALA A 70 13.29 -0.35 -22.65
CA ALA A 70 14.15 -0.95 -21.64
C ALA A 70 14.55 0.08 -20.57
N ALA A 71 14.95 1.30 -20.99
CA ALA A 71 15.29 2.38 -20.09
C ALA A 71 14.09 2.82 -19.24
N TYR A 72 12.91 2.91 -19.84
CA TYR A 72 11.68 3.20 -19.12
C TYR A 72 11.38 2.13 -18.06
N GLY A 73 11.44 0.84 -18.44
CA GLY A 73 11.17 -0.27 -17.52
C GLY A 73 12.17 -0.30 -16.36
N LEU A 74 13.47 -0.08 -16.64
CA LEU A 74 14.51 0.02 -15.62
C LEU A 74 14.25 1.23 -14.68
N GLY A 75 14.01 2.41 -15.22
CA GLY A 75 13.74 3.61 -14.42
C GLY A 75 12.49 3.50 -13.56
N ALA A 76 11.41 2.91 -14.10
CA ALA A 76 10.21 2.61 -13.33
C ALA A 76 10.53 1.66 -12.16
N GLY A 77 11.39 0.66 -12.38
CA GLY A 77 11.84 -0.29 -11.37
C GLY A 77 12.77 0.32 -10.31
N LEU A 78 13.72 1.17 -10.69
CA LEU A 78 14.74 1.78 -9.79
C LEU A 78 14.10 2.50 -8.59
N PHE A 79 12.91 3.05 -8.76
CA PHE A 79 12.11 3.60 -7.67
C PHE A 79 11.92 2.59 -6.53
N PHE A 80 11.54 1.34 -6.85
CA PHE A 80 11.26 0.33 -5.82
C PHE A 80 12.50 -0.18 -5.12
N LEU A 81 13.63 -0.21 -5.82
CA LEU A 81 14.90 -0.59 -5.22
C LEU A 81 15.28 0.37 -4.09
N THR A 82 15.29 1.67 -4.37
CA THR A 82 15.63 2.69 -3.37
C THR A 82 14.55 2.87 -2.32
N TYR A 83 13.27 2.70 -2.70
CA TYR A 83 12.16 2.70 -1.76
C TYR A 83 12.33 1.59 -0.71
N ALA A 84 12.55 0.33 -1.13
CA ALA A 84 12.72 -0.81 -0.22
C ALA A 84 13.94 -0.65 0.71
N LEU A 85 15.07 -0.15 0.18
CA LEU A 85 16.28 0.10 0.98
C LEU A 85 16.09 1.22 2.01
N SER A 86 15.30 2.23 1.69
CA SER A 86 15.10 3.42 2.53
C SER A 86 13.92 3.30 3.49
N GLU A 87 13.06 2.28 3.34
CA GLU A 87 11.83 2.10 4.13
C GLU A 87 12.12 1.96 5.63
N ILE A 88 13.05 1.08 6.01
CA ILE A 88 13.41 0.85 7.41
C ILE A 88 14.10 2.08 8.03
N PRO A 89 15.15 2.67 7.43
CA PRO A 89 15.75 3.90 7.95
C PRO A 89 14.75 5.04 8.13
N SER A 90 13.84 5.24 7.17
CA SER A 90 12.82 6.29 7.22
C SER A 90 11.89 6.12 8.43
N ASN A 91 11.45 4.89 8.71
CA ASN A 91 10.59 4.62 9.87
C ASN A 91 11.30 4.81 11.22
N LEU A 92 12.56 4.43 11.31
CA LEU A 92 13.37 4.66 12.51
C LEU A 92 13.53 6.15 12.80
N ILE A 93 13.70 6.97 11.76
CA ILE A 93 13.78 8.44 11.92
C ILE A 93 12.42 8.97 12.35
N MET A 94 11.32 8.54 11.72
CA MET A 94 9.96 8.98 12.07
C MET A 94 9.63 8.70 13.53
N HIS A 95 10.04 7.56 14.07
CA HIS A 95 9.85 7.24 15.49
C HIS A 95 10.53 8.25 16.43
N LYS A 96 11.69 8.80 16.00
CA LYS A 96 12.45 9.78 16.79
C LYS A 96 11.93 11.21 16.67
N VAL A 97 11.56 11.64 15.45
CA VAL A 97 11.22 13.05 15.16
C VAL A 97 9.72 13.34 15.18
N GLY A 98 8.88 12.30 15.23
CA GLY A 98 7.42 12.40 15.20
C GLY A 98 6.83 12.25 13.81
N ALA A 99 5.60 11.72 13.77
CA ALA A 99 4.89 11.40 12.53
C ALA A 99 4.48 12.65 11.75
N ARG A 100 4.00 13.68 12.44
CA ARG A 100 3.58 14.96 11.86
C ARG A 100 4.66 15.59 10.99
N PHE A 101 5.85 15.77 11.56
CA PHE A 101 6.98 16.37 10.84
C PHE A 101 7.46 15.45 9.73
N TRP A 102 7.62 14.15 10.03
CA TRP A 102 8.24 13.23 9.09
C TRP A 102 7.36 12.95 7.86
N ILE A 103 6.05 12.75 8.04
CA ILE A 103 5.11 12.57 6.93
C ILE A 103 5.06 13.84 6.07
N ALA A 104 4.97 15.03 6.68
CA ALA A 104 4.97 16.28 5.94
C ALA A 104 6.28 16.46 5.15
N ARG A 105 7.45 16.15 5.75
CA ARG A 105 8.76 16.17 5.06
C ARG A 105 8.78 15.22 3.86
N ILE A 106 8.32 13.97 4.06
CA ILE A 106 8.20 12.98 2.98
C ILE A 106 7.37 13.58 1.84
N MET A 107 6.20 14.16 2.13
CA MET A 107 5.32 14.76 1.13
C MET A 107 5.96 15.92 0.37
N VAL A 108 6.68 16.82 1.05
CA VAL A 108 7.41 17.92 0.40
C VAL A 108 8.50 17.38 -0.51
N THR A 109 9.32 16.46 -0.02
CA THR A 109 10.48 15.97 -0.79
C THR A 109 10.06 15.16 -2.01
N TRP A 110 9.09 14.22 -1.88
CA TRP A 110 8.64 13.48 -3.05
C TRP A 110 7.89 14.38 -4.05
N GLY A 111 7.02 15.28 -3.57
CA GLY A 111 6.26 16.17 -4.45
C GLY A 111 7.15 17.10 -5.28
N LEU A 112 8.24 17.62 -4.68
CA LEU A 112 9.22 18.42 -5.42
C LEU A 112 10.00 17.56 -6.44
N ILE A 113 10.39 16.33 -6.09
CA ILE A 113 11.11 15.44 -7.01
C ILE A 113 10.16 14.96 -8.12
N SER A 114 8.88 14.66 -7.81
CA SER A 114 7.86 14.34 -8.81
C SER A 114 7.66 15.51 -9.78
N ALA A 115 7.51 16.72 -9.28
CA ALA A 115 7.43 17.93 -10.12
C ALA A 115 8.70 18.13 -10.96
N ALA A 116 9.89 17.81 -10.42
CA ALA A 116 11.16 17.89 -11.15
C ALA A 116 11.26 16.91 -12.33
N MET A 117 10.42 15.85 -12.36
CA MET A 117 10.31 14.98 -13.54
C MET A 117 9.87 15.73 -14.80
N ALA A 118 9.21 16.88 -14.69
CA ALA A 118 8.90 17.77 -15.81
C ALA A 118 10.16 18.27 -16.55
N PHE A 119 11.32 18.22 -15.93
CA PHE A 119 12.60 18.71 -16.46
C PHE A 119 13.56 17.58 -16.88
N VAL A 120 13.08 16.36 -17.01
CA VAL A 120 13.86 15.22 -17.53
C VAL A 120 14.33 15.52 -18.95
N GLN A 121 15.62 15.24 -19.22
CA GLN A 121 16.25 15.50 -20.53
C GLN A 121 16.77 14.23 -21.22
N GLY A 122 16.60 13.06 -20.61
CA GLY A 122 17.06 11.78 -21.13
C GLY A 122 17.17 10.71 -20.04
N GLU A 123 17.70 9.55 -20.40
CA GLU A 123 17.72 8.36 -19.54
C GLU A 123 18.42 8.60 -18.18
N THR A 124 19.58 9.27 -18.17
CA THR A 124 20.34 9.50 -16.92
C THR A 124 19.55 10.34 -15.94
N SER A 125 18.98 11.47 -16.37
CA SER A 125 18.17 12.33 -15.49
C SER A 125 16.89 11.62 -15.04
N PHE A 126 16.29 10.80 -15.89
CA PHE A 126 15.17 9.96 -15.55
C PHE A 126 15.53 8.97 -14.42
N TYR A 127 16.64 8.23 -14.54
CA TYR A 127 17.07 7.28 -13.51
C TYR A 127 17.38 7.96 -12.18
N VAL A 128 18.11 9.08 -12.22
CA VAL A 128 18.45 9.84 -11.01
C VAL A 128 17.20 10.29 -10.27
N LEU A 129 16.23 10.89 -10.98
CA LEU A 129 14.98 11.33 -10.36
C LEU A 129 14.13 10.17 -9.84
N ARG A 130 14.10 9.02 -10.53
CA ARG A 130 13.41 7.81 -10.06
C ARG A 130 14.05 7.22 -8.80
N LEU A 131 15.38 7.20 -8.71
CA LEU A 131 16.10 6.79 -7.49
C LEU A 131 15.81 7.74 -6.33
N LEU A 132 15.88 9.04 -6.56
CA LEU A 132 15.59 10.07 -5.55
C LEU A 132 14.13 10.01 -5.09
N LEU A 133 13.20 9.80 -6.02
CA LEU A 133 11.78 9.68 -5.71
C LEU A 133 11.52 8.48 -4.79
N GLY A 134 12.15 7.34 -5.05
CA GLY A 134 12.06 6.16 -4.19
C GLY A 134 12.57 6.42 -2.77
N ILE A 135 13.71 7.10 -2.61
CA ILE A 135 14.25 7.49 -1.30
C ILE A 135 13.30 8.48 -0.59
N ALA A 136 12.79 9.47 -1.34
CA ALA A 136 11.97 10.54 -0.78
C ALA A 136 10.61 10.05 -0.29
N GLU A 137 9.97 9.13 -1.02
CA GLU A 137 8.65 8.57 -0.71
C GLU A 137 8.72 7.43 0.30
N ALA A 138 9.88 6.81 0.47
CA ALA A 138 10.07 5.68 1.38
C ALA A 138 9.65 6.02 2.81
N GLY A 139 8.90 5.10 3.40
CA GLY A 139 8.43 5.23 4.77
C GLY A 139 7.04 5.86 4.94
N LEU A 140 6.37 6.32 3.87
CA LEU A 140 5.01 6.83 4.00
C LEU A 140 4.04 5.73 4.45
N PHE A 141 3.98 4.61 3.73
CA PHE A 141 3.07 3.51 4.06
C PHE A 141 3.34 2.92 5.45
N PRO A 142 4.55 2.42 5.77
CA PRO A 142 4.81 1.86 7.08
C PRO A 142 4.79 2.92 8.18
N GLY A 143 5.09 4.17 7.85
CA GLY A 143 4.96 5.29 8.77
C GLY A 143 3.51 5.55 9.16
N VAL A 144 2.58 5.52 8.22
CA VAL A 144 1.16 5.60 8.52
C VAL A 144 0.70 4.39 9.33
N MET A 145 1.16 3.17 8.99
CA MET A 145 0.84 1.98 9.79
C MET A 145 1.30 2.12 11.24
N LEU A 146 2.52 2.61 11.46
CA LEU A 146 3.03 2.91 12.80
C LEU A 146 2.21 4.02 13.48
N TYR A 147 1.88 5.10 12.76
CA TYR A 147 1.05 6.18 13.29
C TYR A 147 -0.32 5.70 13.78
N LEU A 148 -0.96 4.81 13.02
CA LEU A 148 -2.25 4.23 13.42
C LEU A 148 -2.16 3.43 14.73
N THR A 149 -0.99 2.87 15.09
CA THR A 149 -0.81 2.19 16.38
C THR A 149 -0.86 3.14 17.58
N TYR A 150 -0.62 4.42 17.38
CA TYR A 150 -0.69 5.40 18.46
C TYR A 150 -2.11 5.89 18.76
N TRP A 151 -3.07 5.61 17.85
CA TRP A 151 -4.43 6.17 17.89
C TRP A 151 -5.51 5.12 18.02
N PHE A 152 -5.29 3.93 17.47
CA PHE A 152 -6.32 2.91 17.29
C PHE A 152 -5.92 1.58 17.93
N ASN A 153 -6.89 0.95 18.62
CA ASN A 153 -6.75 -0.42 19.07
C ASN A 153 -6.69 -1.40 17.87
N ARG A 154 -6.43 -2.68 18.14
CA ARG A 154 -6.22 -3.70 17.10
C ARG A 154 -7.37 -3.78 16.09
N GLU A 155 -8.62 -3.76 16.54
CA GLU A 155 -9.80 -3.84 15.68
C GLU A 155 -9.98 -2.57 14.86
N GLN A 156 -9.93 -1.41 15.50
CA GLN A 156 -10.05 -0.10 14.86
C GLN A 156 -8.94 0.13 13.85
N ARG A 157 -7.71 -0.28 14.17
CA ARG A 157 -6.55 -0.19 13.29
C ARG A 157 -6.72 -1.04 12.03
N ALA A 158 -7.24 -2.27 12.14
CA ALA A 158 -7.54 -3.11 10.98
C ALA A 158 -8.54 -2.40 10.03
N ARG A 159 -9.57 -1.78 10.59
CA ARG A 159 -10.54 -0.99 9.82
C ARG A 159 -9.92 0.26 9.19
N ALA A 160 -9.11 1.01 9.94
CA ALA A 160 -8.41 2.20 9.45
C ALA A 160 -7.45 1.84 8.30
N THR A 161 -6.70 0.75 8.44
CA THR A 161 -5.80 0.22 7.38
C THR A 161 -6.59 -0.15 6.13
N GLY A 162 -7.76 -0.79 6.28
CA GLY A 162 -8.64 -1.10 5.14
C GLY A 162 -9.06 0.15 4.36
N TYR A 163 -9.52 1.19 5.05
CA TYR A 163 -9.86 2.47 4.40
C TYR A 163 -8.64 3.14 3.74
N PHE A 164 -7.49 3.09 4.40
CA PHE A 164 -6.26 3.65 3.86
C PHE A 164 -5.84 2.97 2.54
N LEU A 165 -5.90 1.64 2.50
CA LEU A 165 -5.56 0.86 1.31
C LEU A 165 -6.52 1.08 0.14
N LEU A 166 -7.79 1.40 0.38
CA LEU A 166 -8.71 1.79 -0.69
C LEU A 166 -8.25 3.06 -1.43
N GLY A 167 -7.43 3.90 -0.80
CA GLY A 167 -6.79 5.04 -1.44
C GLY A 167 -5.99 4.67 -2.70
N VAL A 168 -5.37 3.48 -2.74
CA VAL A 168 -4.66 2.99 -3.93
C VAL A 168 -5.62 2.79 -5.11
N CYS A 169 -6.78 2.17 -4.84
CA CYS A 169 -7.79 1.97 -5.88
C CYS A 169 -8.27 3.31 -6.42
N PHE A 170 -8.62 4.25 -5.54
CA PHE A 170 -9.07 5.58 -5.92
C PHE A 170 -7.99 6.33 -6.71
N ALA A 171 -6.73 6.30 -6.28
CA ALA A 171 -5.64 6.94 -7.00
C ALA A 171 -5.51 6.43 -8.44
N ASN A 172 -5.54 5.11 -8.63
CA ASN A 172 -5.42 4.52 -9.97
C ASN A 172 -6.69 4.69 -10.83
N ILE A 173 -7.87 4.76 -10.22
CA ILE A 173 -9.12 5.05 -10.94
C ILE A 173 -9.11 6.48 -11.48
N ILE A 174 -8.72 7.46 -10.66
CA ILE A 174 -8.74 8.87 -11.06
C ILE A 174 -7.46 9.30 -11.78
N GLY A 175 -6.33 8.64 -11.55
CA GLY A 175 -5.02 9.03 -12.08
C GLY A 175 -4.98 9.01 -13.61
N GLY A 176 -5.54 7.98 -14.24
CA GLY A 176 -5.63 7.91 -15.70
C GLY A 176 -6.37 9.12 -16.31
N PRO A 177 -7.64 9.38 -15.93
CA PRO A 177 -8.40 10.53 -16.41
C PRO A 177 -7.78 11.89 -16.06
N VAL A 178 -7.26 12.06 -14.83
CA VAL A 178 -6.64 13.32 -14.39
C VAL A 178 -5.36 13.59 -15.19
N GLY A 179 -4.45 12.62 -15.25
CA GLY A 179 -3.20 12.75 -16.02
C GLY A 179 -3.48 13.02 -17.50
N ALA A 180 -4.45 12.30 -18.11
CA ALA A 180 -4.86 12.56 -19.48
C ALA A 180 -5.44 13.95 -19.72
N ALA A 181 -6.18 14.49 -18.74
CA ALA A 181 -6.71 15.86 -18.81
C ALA A 181 -5.58 16.89 -18.74
N LEU A 182 -4.58 16.68 -17.88
CA LEU A 182 -3.41 17.56 -17.76
C LEU A 182 -2.53 17.52 -19.01
N MET A 183 -2.38 16.35 -19.64
CA MET A 183 -1.65 16.21 -20.90
C MET A 183 -2.27 16.99 -22.08
N ARG A 184 -3.55 17.40 -22.00
CA ARG A 184 -4.16 18.31 -23.00
C ARG A 184 -3.59 19.72 -23.00
N MET A 185 -2.79 20.06 -21.98
CA MET A 185 -2.08 21.35 -21.92
C MET A 185 -0.83 21.39 -22.81
N ASP A 186 -0.66 20.38 -23.67
CA ASP A 186 0.45 20.30 -24.64
C ASP A 186 0.53 21.57 -25.48
N GLY A 187 1.77 22.11 -25.63
CA GLY A 187 2.05 23.37 -26.33
C GLY A 187 1.82 24.64 -25.48
N LEU A 188 1.15 24.57 -24.34
CA LEU A 188 0.94 25.74 -23.47
C LEU A 188 2.28 26.21 -22.90
N LEU A 189 2.60 27.48 -23.10
CA LEU A 189 3.88 28.10 -22.73
C LEU A 189 5.13 27.40 -23.33
N GLY A 190 4.94 26.66 -24.43
CA GLY A 190 6.03 25.92 -25.09
C GLY A 190 6.43 24.62 -24.39
N TRP A 191 5.63 24.15 -23.44
CA TRP A 191 5.87 22.91 -22.71
C TRP A 191 5.05 21.75 -23.25
N HIS A 192 5.59 20.54 -23.16
CA HIS A 192 4.87 19.32 -23.48
C HIS A 192 3.81 18.99 -22.42
N GLY A 193 2.71 18.33 -22.82
CA GLY A 193 1.63 17.98 -21.92
C GLY A 193 2.06 17.08 -20.74
N TRP A 194 3.03 16.18 -20.95
CA TRP A 194 3.58 15.35 -19.86
C TRP A 194 4.36 16.17 -18.82
N GLN A 195 4.98 17.28 -19.19
CA GLN A 195 5.65 18.18 -18.25
C GLN A 195 4.64 18.83 -17.31
N TRP A 196 3.51 19.32 -17.87
CA TRP A 196 2.42 19.84 -17.08
C TRP A 196 1.83 18.81 -16.13
N MET A 197 1.66 17.56 -16.58
CA MET A 197 1.16 16.48 -15.74
C MET A 197 2.08 16.26 -14.52
N PHE A 198 3.38 16.09 -14.71
CA PHE A 198 4.31 15.90 -13.57
C PHE A 198 4.33 17.10 -12.62
N LEU A 199 4.30 18.31 -13.15
CA LEU A 199 4.30 19.52 -12.33
C LEU A 199 3.02 19.64 -11.50
N LEU A 200 1.85 19.49 -12.13
CA LEU A 200 0.54 19.71 -11.51
C LEU A 200 0.05 18.53 -10.67
N GLU A 201 0.64 17.34 -10.80
CA GLU A 201 0.40 16.24 -9.87
C GLU A 201 1.36 16.27 -8.68
N GLY A 202 2.63 16.67 -8.87
CA GLY A 202 3.60 16.72 -7.79
C GLY A 202 3.37 17.88 -6.81
N LEU A 203 3.07 19.08 -7.29
CA LEU A 203 2.89 20.28 -6.45
C LEU A 203 1.74 20.17 -5.43
N PRO A 204 0.59 19.54 -5.70
CA PRO A 204 -0.45 19.33 -4.71
C PRO A 204 0.02 18.56 -3.46
N ALA A 205 0.97 17.62 -3.61
CA ALA A 205 1.56 16.92 -2.47
C ALA A 205 2.33 17.88 -1.57
N VAL A 206 3.10 18.81 -2.15
CA VAL A 206 3.82 19.87 -1.41
C VAL A 206 2.85 20.80 -0.68
N ALA A 207 1.79 21.24 -1.37
CA ALA A 207 0.76 22.10 -0.77
C ALA A 207 0.01 21.38 0.37
N PHE A 208 -0.34 20.10 0.17
CA PHE A 208 -1.06 19.32 1.17
C PHE A 208 -0.16 18.92 2.36
N ALA A 209 1.14 18.85 2.18
CA ALA A 209 2.10 18.66 3.28
C ALA A 209 1.95 19.74 4.35
N TRP A 210 1.66 21.00 3.98
CA TRP A 210 1.39 22.08 4.92
C TRP A 210 0.11 21.81 5.73
N VAL A 211 -0.94 21.26 5.10
CA VAL A 211 -2.18 20.89 5.78
C VAL A 211 -1.92 19.75 6.78
N VAL A 212 -1.16 18.72 6.37
CA VAL A 212 -0.75 17.61 7.23
C VAL A 212 0.06 18.15 8.42
N TRP A 213 1.06 18.98 8.16
CA TRP A 213 1.89 19.58 9.21
C TRP A 213 1.09 20.42 10.21
N ARG A 214 0.03 21.09 9.76
CA ARG A 214 -0.82 21.91 10.65
C ARG A 214 -1.86 21.09 11.42
N LYS A 215 -2.43 20.06 10.81
CA LYS A 215 -3.63 19.39 11.33
C LYS A 215 -3.39 17.98 11.89
N LEU A 216 -2.28 17.31 11.55
CA LEU A 216 -1.99 15.96 12.01
C LEU A 216 -1.27 16.02 13.37
N PRO A 217 -1.87 15.62 14.50
CA PRO A 217 -1.17 15.57 15.79
C PRO A 217 -0.34 14.30 15.90
N ASP A 218 0.83 14.36 16.56
CA ASP A 218 1.72 13.19 16.71
C ASP A 218 1.12 12.09 17.59
N ARG A 219 0.43 12.47 18.64
CA ARG A 219 -0.15 11.58 19.66
C ARG A 219 -1.47 12.14 20.19
N PRO A 220 -2.32 11.31 20.82
CA PRO A 220 -3.56 11.76 21.44
C PRO A 220 -3.39 12.93 22.39
N SER A 221 -2.37 12.91 23.24
CA SER A 221 -2.05 13.99 24.19
C SER A 221 -1.70 15.34 23.53
N LYS A 222 -1.35 15.35 22.24
CA LYS A 222 -1.06 16.58 21.47
C LYS A 222 -2.21 17.02 20.58
N ALA A 223 -3.37 16.35 20.62
CA ALA A 223 -4.52 16.66 19.78
C ALA A 223 -5.37 17.78 20.39
N PRO A 224 -5.49 18.95 19.74
CA PRO A 224 -6.23 20.10 20.30
C PRO A 224 -7.76 19.87 20.37
N TRP A 225 -8.26 18.82 19.77
CA TRP A 225 -9.69 18.45 19.72
C TRP A 225 -10.06 17.34 20.70
N LEU A 226 -9.10 16.83 21.52
CA LEU A 226 -9.32 15.90 22.62
C LEU A 226 -9.18 16.63 23.96
N SER A 227 -9.97 16.21 24.95
CA SER A 227 -9.71 16.57 26.34
C SER A 227 -8.51 15.79 26.88
N ALA A 228 -7.89 16.30 27.93
CA ALA A 228 -6.75 15.62 28.58
C ALA A 228 -7.13 14.24 29.13
N GLU A 229 -8.39 14.06 29.53
CA GLU A 229 -8.92 12.79 30.03
C GLU A 229 -9.12 11.78 28.88
N GLU A 230 -9.75 12.21 27.77
CA GLU A 230 -9.92 11.40 26.57
C GLU A 230 -8.58 10.94 26.01
N ALA A 231 -7.61 11.85 25.91
CA ALA A 231 -6.27 11.54 25.43
C ALA A 231 -5.58 10.48 26.30
N ARG A 232 -5.61 10.67 27.64
CA ARG A 232 -5.06 9.68 28.58
C ARG A 232 -5.76 8.34 28.48
N GLY A 233 -7.10 8.32 28.38
CA GLY A 233 -7.86 7.08 28.23
C GLY A 233 -7.53 6.30 26.94
N ILE A 234 -7.25 7.00 25.83
CA ILE A 234 -6.79 6.38 24.57
C ILE A 234 -5.39 5.79 24.76
N GLU A 235 -4.44 6.58 25.28
CA GLU A 235 -3.04 6.16 25.45
C GLU A 235 -2.92 4.98 26.43
N GLN A 236 -3.66 4.99 27.55
CA GLN A 236 -3.70 3.87 28.50
C GLN A 236 -4.24 2.58 27.85
N ARG A 237 -5.31 2.67 27.10
CA ARG A 237 -5.91 1.51 26.39
C ARG A 237 -4.94 0.88 25.42
N ILE A 238 -4.20 1.71 24.66
CA ILE A 238 -3.19 1.25 23.71
C ILE A 238 -1.99 0.65 24.44
N ALA A 239 -1.57 1.23 25.57
CA ALA A 239 -0.47 0.70 26.38
C ALA A 239 -0.79 -0.71 26.90
N LEU A 240 -1.99 -0.92 27.46
CA LEU A 240 -2.44 -2.24 27.95
C LEU A 240 -2.44 -3.29 26.84
N GLU A 241 -2.96 -2.96 25.65
CA GLU A 241 -2.91 -3.90 24.50
C GLU A 241 -1.48 -4.21 24.05
N THR A 242 -0.57 -3.25 24.19
CA THR A 242 0.84 -3.43 23.81
C THR A 242 1.55 -4.34 24.82
N GLU A 243 1.26 -4.20 26.11
CA GLU A 243 1.81 -5.06 27.16
C GLU A 243 1.29 -6.51 27.06
N GLU A 244 0.00 -6.70 26.80
CA GLU A 244 -0.59 -8.02 26.53
C GLU A 244 0.03 -8.70 25.31
N GLY A 245 0.40 -7.91 24.28
CA GLY A 245 1.07 -8.40 23.06
C GLY A 245 2.59 -8.57 23.19
N ALA A 246 3.23 -8.02 24.23
CA ALA A 246 4.68 -8.05 24.41
C ALA A 246 5.21 -9.40 24.97
N GLY A 247 4.32 -10.30 25.40
CA GLY A 247 4.68 -11.63 25.86
C GLY A 247 5.26 -12.49 24.72
N GLU A 248 6.54 -12.89 24.86
CA GLU A 248 7.19 -14.01 24.16
C GLU A 248 7.44 -13.83 22.64
N GLY A 249 8.28 -12.91 22.25
CA GLY A 249 8.78 -12.88 20.88
C GLY A 249 10.08 -12.07 20.73
N GLY A 250 11.21 -12.69 21.00
CA GLY A 250 12.52 -12.07 20.78
C GLY A 250 12.72 -11.60 19.33
N HIS A 251 13.44 -10.48 19.15
CA HIS A 251 13.85 -9.91 17.84
C HIS A 251 14.85 -10.80 17.08
N SER A 252 14.56 -12.08 16.89
CA SER A 252 15.46 -12.96 16.14
C SER A 252 15.08 -12.96 14.66
N LEU A 253 16.01 -12.51 13.80
CA LEU A 253 15.91 -12.66 12.33
C LEU A 253 15.61 -14.09 11.91
N LYS A 254 16.02 -15.10 12.71
CA LYS A 254 15.72 -16.51 12.45
C LYS A 254 14.22 -16.79 12.39
N ASN A 255 13.41 -16.05 13.13
CA ASN A 255 11.95 -16.20 13.13
C ASN A 255 11.32 -15.74 11.80
N TRP A 256 11.98 -14.85 11.05
CA TRP A 256 11.50 -14.32 9.77
C TRP A 256 11.98 -15.12 8.57
N LEU A 257 13.03 -15.96 8.74
CA LEU A 257 13.63 -16.77 7.68
C LEU A 257 13.13 -18.23 7.68
N THR A 258 11.93 -18.46 8.18
CA THR A 258 11.32 -19.78 8.10
C THR A 258 10.91 -20.12 6.65
N PRO A 259 10.98 -21.40 6.22
CA PRO A 259 10.60 -21.77 4.85
C PRO A 259 9.22 -21.30 4.43
N GLN A 260 8.26 -21.24 5.35
CA GLN A 260 6.90 -20.77 5.05
C GLN A 260 6.83 -19.25 4.85
N ILE A 261 7.62 -18.46 5.59
CA ILE A 261 7.70 -17.02 5.41
C ILE A 261 8.44 -16.70 4.11
N LEU A 262 9.54 -17.40 3.82
CA LEU A 262 10.27 -17.25 2.55
C LEU A 262 9.38 -17.62 1.35
N LEU A 263 8.56 -18.64 1.47
CA LEU A 263 7.61 -19.02 0.44
C LEU A 263 6.51 -17.95 0.25
N ALA A 264 6.02 -17.36 1.36
CA ALA A 264 5.06 -16.25 1.29
C ALA A 264 5.69 -15.00 0.63
N ILE A 265 6.96 -14.69 0.95
CA ILE A 265 7.73 -13.62 0.29
C ILE A 265 7.84 -13.89 -1.21
N PHE A 266 8.18 -15.11 -1.62
CA PHE A 266 8.29 -15.46 -3.03
C PHE A 266 6.96 -15.28 -3.77
N VAL A 267 5.85 -15.76 -3.21
CA VAL A 267 4.52 -15.59 -3.81
C VAL A 267 4.14 -14.10 -3.87
N TYR A 268 4.44 -13.34 -2.82
CA TYR A 268 4.19 -11.90 -2.80
C TYR A 268 5.05 -11.14 -3.81
N PHE A 269 6.32 -11.49 -3.95
CA PHE A 269 7.23 -10.95 -4.95
C PHE A 269 6.69 -11.17 -6.38
N CYS A 270 6.27 -12.39 -6.72
CA CYS A 270 5.66 -12.69 -8.03
C CYS A 270 4.35 -11.92 -8.26
N HIS A 271 3.54 -11.75 -7.21
CA HIS A 271 2.35 -10.93 -7.25
C HIS A 271 2.66 -9.45 -7.52
N GLN A 272 3.68 -8.89 -6.84
CA GLN A 272 4.10 -7.50 -7.03
C GLN A 272 4.71 -7.26 -8.43
N ILE A 273 5.45 -8.22 -9.00
CA ILE A 273 5.86 -8.21 -10.41
C ILE A 273 4.65 -7.89 -11.30
N THR A 274 3.53 -8.60 -11.07
CA THR A 274 2.32 -8.46 -11.89
C THR A 274 1.67 -7.10 -11.71
N ILE A 275 1.42 -6.68 -10.47
CA ILE A 275 0.74 -5.40 -10.20
C ILE A 275 1.49 -4.24 -10.84
N TYR A 276 2.79 -4.14 -10.61
CA TYR A 276 3.57 -3.01 -11.11
C TYR A 276 3.83 -3.10 -12.64
N THR A 277 3.85 -4.29 -13.22
CA THR A 277 3.80 -4.43 -14.68
C THR A 277 2.51 -3.84 -15.24
N VAL A 278 1.36 -4.19 -14.68
CA VAL A 278 0.08 -3.64 -15.13
C VAL A 278 0.04 -2.12 -14.91
N ILE A 279 0.42 -1.63 -13.75
CA ILE A 279 0.46 -0.18 -13.45
C ILE A 279 1.23 0.58 -14.54
N PHE A 280 2.44 0.16 -14.87
CA PHE A 280 3.33 0.97 -15.71
C PHE A 280 3.16 0.72 -17.22
N PHE A 281 2.60 -0.40 -17.63
CA PHE A 281 2.48 -0.73 -19.06
C PHE A 281 1.05 -0.70 -19.60
N LEU A 282 0.02 -0.76 -18.75
CA LEU A 282 -1.38 -0.78 -19.17
C LEU A 282 -1.77 0.41 -20.09
N PRO A 283 -1.46 1.68 -19.76
CA PRO A 283 -1.81 2.79 -20.64
C PRO A 283 -1.16 2.68 -22.02
N SER A 284 0.13 2.31 -22.07
CA SER A 284 0.88 2.17 -23.31
C SER A 284 0.42 0.95 -24.15
N ILE A 285 -0.12 -0.08 -23.51
CA ILE A 285 -0.74 -1.22 -24.22
C ILE A 285 -2.08 -0.78 -24.81
N ILE A 286 -2.92 -0.10 -24.04
CA ILE A 286 -4.23 0.39 -24.51
C ILE A 286 -4.06 1.40 -25.65
N SER A 287 -3.08 2.30 -25.59
CA SER A 287 -2.85 3.31 -26.64
C SER A 287 -2.52 2.70 -28.01
N LYS A 288 -2.02 1.45 -28.04
CA LYS A 288 -1.73 0.72 -29.30
C LYS A 288 -2.98 0.08 -29.94
N TYR A 289 -4.16 0.17 -29.33
CA TYR A 289 -5.40 -0.42 -29.84
C TYR A 289 -6.20 0.53 -30.72
N GLY A 290 -5.60 1.13 -31.72
CA GLY A 290 -6.24 2.03 -32.68
C GLY A 290 -6.00 3.51 -32.34
N GLU A 291 -6.72 4.40 -33.00
CA GLU A 291 -6.60 5.86 -32.84
C GLU A 291 -7.37 6.36 -31.61
N LEU A 292 -6.92 5.95 -30.41
CA LEU A 292 -7.54 6.38 -29.16
C LEU A 292 -6.97 7.73 -28.73
N SER A 293 -7.85 8.65 -28.33
CA SER A 293 -7.41 9.88 -27.68
C SER A 293 -6.75 9.58 -26.32
N THR A 294 -5.84 10.45 -25.87
CA THR A 294 -5.21 10.34 -24.55
C THR A 294 -6.24 10.22 -23.43
N MET A 295 -7.36 10.95 -23.56
CA MET A 295 -8.47 10.86 -22.60
C MET A 295 -9.15 9.49 -22.61
N SER A 296 -9.37 8.90 -23.78
CA SER A 296 -9.94 7.55 -23.88
C SER A 296 -9.01 6.50 -23.26
N VAL A 297 -7.70 6.61 -23.49
CA VAL A 297 -6.70 5.76 -22.84
C VAL A 297 -6.77 5.91 -21.33
N GLY A 298 -6.78 7.15 -20.81
CA GLY A 298 -6.90 7.42 -19.37
C GLY A 298 -8.17 6.82 -18.75
N LEU A 299 -9.32 6.94 -19.41
CA LEU A 299 -10.58 6.36 -18.93
C LEU A 299 -10.57 4.83 -18.97
N LEU A 300 -10.07 4.22 -20.04
CA LEU A 300 -10.00 2.76 -20.16
C LEU A 300 -9.04 2.15 -19.14
N THR A 301 -7.95 2.82 -18.82
CA THR A 301 -7.01 2.36 -17.78
C THR A 301 -7.62 2.34 -16.39
N SER A 302 -8.70 3.07 -16.12
CA SER A 302 -9.41 3.04 -14.84
C SER A 302 -10.22 1.76 -14.61
N LEU A 303 -10.67 1.08 -15.69
CA LEU A 303 -11.57 -0.08 -15.59
C LEU A 303 -10.98 -1.26 -14.79
N PRO A 304 -9.73 -1.69 -15.02
CA PRO A 304 -9.12 -2.74 -14.19
C PRO A 304 -9.05 -2.36 -12.70
N TRP A 305 -8.84 -1.09 -12.37
CA TRP A 305 -8.78 -0.65 -10.98
C TRP A 305 -10.15 -0.60 -10.31
N ILE A 306 -11.21 -0.32 -11.06
CA ILE A 306 -12.59 -0.49 -10.60
C ILE A 306 -12.85 -1.97 -10.31
N ALA A 307 -12.44 -2.88 -11.19
CA ALA A 307 -12.54 -4.32 -10.95
C ALA A 307 -11.74 -4.76 -9.71
N ALA A 308 -10.52 -4.22 -9.51
CA ALA A 308 -9.69 -4.47 -8.32
C ALA A 308 -10.37 -3.99 -7.03
N ALA A 309 -10.99 -2.81 -7.05
CA ALA A 309 -11.72 -2.28 -5.91
C ALA A 309 -12.94 -3.15 -5.55
N LEU A 310 -13.70 -3.56 -6.54
CA LEU A 310 -14.83 -4.49 -6.35
C LEU A 310 -14.36 -5.84 -5.78
N GLY A 311 -13.28 -6.40 -6.33
CA GLY A 311 -12.66 -7.62 -5.85
C GLY A 311 -12.23 -7.51 -4.39
N ALA A 312 -11.56 -6.42 -4.01
CA ALA A 312 -11.08 -6.16 -2.67
C ALA A 312 -12.20 -6.10 -1.62
N VAL A 313 -13.40 -5.62 -2.01
CA VAL A 313 -14.54 -5.50 -1.09
C VAL A 313 -15.38 -6.79 -1.04
N LEU A 314 -15.58 -7.43 -2.20
CA LEU A 314 -16.57 -8.52 -2.30
C LEU A 314 -15.99 -9.91 -2.03
N ILE A 315 -14.71 -10.16 -2.35
CA ILE A 315 -14.17 -11.52 -2.35
C ILE A 315 -13.57 -11.96 -1.01
N PRO A 316 -12.91 -11.12 -0.18
CA PRO A 316 -12.27 -11.57 1.06
C PRO A 316 -13.22 -12.20 2.07
N ARG A 317 -14.51 -11.91 1.99
CA ARG A 317 -15.56 -12.56 2.82
C ARG A 317 -15.60 -14.08 2.69
N PHE A 318 -15.07 -14.64 1.62
CA PHE A 318 -15.01 -16.10 1.41
C PHE A 318 -13.77 -16.73 2.05
N ALA A 319 -12.79 -15.95 2.52
CA ALA A 319 -11.56 -16.40 3.16
C ALA A 319 -11.77 -16.71 4.65
N THR A 320 -12.70 -17.62 4.99
CA THR A 320 -13.16 -17.86 6.37
C THR A 320 -12.38 -18.95 7.10
N THR A 321 -11.67 -19.83 6.40
CA THR A 321 -10.88 -20.93 6.98
C THR A 321 -9.51 -21.03 6.30
N PRO A 322 -8.47 -21.58 6.98
CA PRO A 322 -7.14 -21.74 6.38
C PRO A 322 -7.16 -22.41 4.99
N GLY A 323 -7.92 -23.51 4.85
CA GLY A 323 -8.06 -24.21 3.57
C GLY A 323 -8.77 -23.41 2.49
N ARG A 324 -9.77 -22.56 2.87
CA ARG A 324 -10.42 -21.62 1.92
C ARG A 324 -9.47 -20.48 1.54
N CYS A 325 -8.68 -19.95 2.49
CA CYS A 325 -7.66 -18.94 2.20
C CYS A 325 -6.66 -19.46 1.17
N ARG A 326 -6.13 -20.68 1.35
CA ARG A 326 -5.18 -21.29 0.41
C ARG A 326 -5.81 -21.51 -0.96
N ARG A 327 -7.03 -22.07 -1.03
CA ARG A 327 -7.75 -22.24 -2.31
C ARG A 327 -7.96 -20.90 -3.01
N LEU A 328 -8.43 -19.88 -2.28
CA LEU A 328 -8.67 -18.56 -2.84
C LEU A 328 -7.36 -17.88 -3.29
N LEU A 329 -6.24 -18.08 -2.59
CA LEU A 329 -4.92 -17.61 -3.01
C LEU A 329 -4.49 -18.25 -4.33
N VAL A 330 -4.56 -19.58 -4.44
CA VAL A 330 -4.16 -20.32 -5.63
C VAL A 330 -5.06 -19.97 -6.82
N THR A 331 -6.39 -20.03 -6.63
CA THR A 331 -7.34 -19.67 -7.70
C THR A 331 -7.20 -18.20 -8.10
N GLY A 332 -6.94 -17.30 -7.15
CA GLY A 332 -6.68 -15.89 -7.43
C GLY A 332 -5.45 -15.67 -8.31
N LEU A 333 -4.32 -16.31 -7.97
CA LEU A 333 -3.10 -16.26 -8.80
C LEU A 333 -3.32 -16.85 -10.19
N LEU A 334 -4.05 -17.96 -10.31
CA LEU A 334 -4.40 -18.56 -11.61
C LEU A 334 -5.36 -17.67 -12.42
N THR A 335 -6.32 -17.03 -11.77
CA THR A 335 -7.22 -16.05 -12.42
C THR A 335 -6.43 -14.84 -12.93
N MET A 336 -5.45 -14.36 -12.16
CA MET A 336 -4.54 -13.29 -12.61
C MET A 336 -3.73 -13.73 -13.82
N ALA A 337 -3.17 -14.95 -13.79
CA ALA A 337 -2.41 -15.51 -14.91
C ALA A 337 -3.27 -15.67 -16.16
N LEU A 338 -4.49 -16.21 -16.03
CA LEU A 338 -5.46 -16.36 -17.12
C LEU A 338 -5.82 -15.00 -17.72
N GLY A 339 -6.10 -14.00 -16.87
CA GLY A 339 -6.41 -12.65 -17.31
C GLY A 339 -5.28 -12.04 -18.15
N LEU A 340 -4.02 -12.13 -17.68
CA LEU A 340 -2.87 -11.66 -18.47
C LEU A 340 -2.63 -12.50 -19.73
N GLY A 341 -2.86 -13.79 -19.68
CA GLY A 341 -2.80 -14.68 -20.84
C GLY A 341 -3.80 -14.23 -21.94
N ILE A 342 -5.05 -14.01 -21.56
CA ILE A 342 -6.09 -13.46 -22.47
C ILE A 342 -5.65 -12.10 -22.99
N ALA A 343 -5.19 -11.20 -22.13
CA ALA A 343 -4.72 -9.86 -22.51
C ALA A 343 -3.58 -9.92 -23.54
N SER A 344 -2.74 -10.95 -23.50
CA SER A 344 -1.54 -11.06 -24.34
C SER A 344 -1.79 -11.59 -25.76
N VAL A 345 -2.93 -12.24 -26.02
CA VAL A 345 -3.19 -12.94 -27.30
C VAL A 345 -4.45 -12.46 -28.00
N SER A 346 -5.26 -11.63 -27.37
CA SER A 346 -6.59 -11.25 -27.83
C SER A 346 -6.60 -9.82 -28.39
N GLY A 347 -7.65 -9.48 -29.13
CA GLY A 347 -7.89 -8.11 -29.61
C GLY A 347 -8.23 -7.15 -28.47
N PRO A 348 -8.38 -5.83 -28.76
CA PRO A 348 -8.47 -4.75 -27.77
C PRO A 348 -9.48 -4.97 -26.65
N VAL A 349 -10.71 -5.36 -27.00
CA VAL A 349 -11.80 -5.55 -26.01
C VAL A 349 -11.49 -6.71 -25.06
N PHE A 350 -11.10 -7.85 -25.61
CA PHE A 350 -10.78 -9.03 -24.78
C PHE A 350 -9.51 -8.82 -23.95
N SER A 351 -8.55 -8.06 -24.46
CA SER A 351 -7.36 -7.68 -23.70
C SER A 351 -7.73 -6.83 -22.49
N LEU A 352 -8.59 -5.83 -22.64
CA LEU A 352 -9.08 -5.02 -21.53
C LEU A 352 -9.87 -5.87 -20.51
N LEU A 353 -10.73 -6.78 -20.98
CA LEU A 353 -11.43 -7.73 -20.12
C LEU A 353 -10.46 -8.66 -19.39
N GLY A 354 -9.40 -9.10 -20.05
CA GLY A 354 -8.31 -9.87 -19.44
C GLY A 354 -7.61 -9.10 -18.31
N PHE A 355 -7.30 -7.82 -18.51
CA PHE A 355 -6.76 -6.97 -17.45
C PHE A 355 -7.75 -6.80 -16.30
N CYS A 356 -9.04 -6.60 -16.55
CA CYS A 356 -10.06 -6.53 -15.50
C CYS A 356 -10.17 -7.85 -14.73
N LEU A 357 -10.13 -9.00 -15.43
CA LEU A 357 -10.15 -10.33 -14.81
C LEU A 357 -8.92 -10.55 -13.92
N SER A 358 -7.73 -10.11 -14.34
CA SER A 358 -6.53 -10.17 -13.53
C SER A 358 -6.65 -9.25 -12.31
N ALA A 359 -7.07 -8.00 -12.53
CA ALA A 359 -7.10 -6.97 -11.51
C ALA A 359 -8.08 -7.26 -10.37
N VAL A 360 -9.22 -7.92 -10.63
CA VAL A 360 -10.21 -8.26 -9.59
C VAL A 360 -9.58 -9.06 -8.44
N MET A 361 -8.48 -9.77 -8.69
CA MET A 361 -7.77 -10.58 -7.68
C MET A 361 -6.57 -9.88 -7.04
N PHE A 362 -6.14 -8.70 -7.48
CA PHE A 362 -4.94 -8.02 -6.96
C PHE A 362 -4.93 -7.89 -5.45
N PHE A 363 -5.88 -7.18 -4.88
CA PHE A 363 -5.92 -6.94 -3.44
C PHE A 363 -6.46 -8.12 -2.63
N VAL A 364 -7.21 -9.02 -3.26
CA VAL A 364 -7.64 -10.29 -2.67
C VAL A 364 -6.43 -11.17 -2.37
N VAL A 365 -5.59 -11.42 -3.37
CA VAL A 365 -4.35 -12.19 -3.25
C VAL A 365 -3.42 -11.54 -2.25
N GLN A 366 -3.22 -10.23 -2.34
CA GLN A 366 -2.37 -9.47 -1.42
C GLN A 366 -2.81 -9.64 0.04
N SER A 367 -4.09 -9.46 0.33
CA SER A 367 -4.60 -9.56 1.71
C SER A 367 -4.43 -10.97 2.29
N ILE A 368 -4.62 -12.00 1.47
CA ILE A 368 -4.49 -13.40 1.91
C ILE A 368 -3.03 -13.77 2.14
N ILE A 369 -2.09 -13.31 1.30
CA ILE A 369 -0.66 -13.59 1.49
C ILE A 369 -0.18 -13.15 2.87
N PHE A 370 -0.59 -11.98 3.34
CA PHE A 370 -0.20 -11.45 4.65
C PHE A 370 -0.77 -12.23 5.84
N LEU A 371 -1.80 -13.05 5.65
CA LEU A 371 -2.32 -13.93 6.72
C LEU A 371 -1.31 -15.04 7.11
N TYR A 372 -0.45 -15.49 6.19
CA TYR A 372 0.52 -16.57 6.46
C TYR A 372 1.61 -16.15 7.45
N PRO A 373 2.37 -15.05 7.23
CA PRO A 373 3.31 -14.58 8.24
C PRO A 373 2.59 -14.11 9.51
N ALA A 374 1.40 -13.50 9.42
CA ALA A 374 0.63 -13.06 10.58
C ALA A 374 0.17 -14.22 11.47
N SER A 375 -0.08 -15.41 10.92
CA SER A 375 -0.45 -16.61 11.71
C SER A 375 0.71 -17.28 12.44
N ARG A 376 1.96 -16.89 12.13
CA ARG A 376 3.18 -17.54 12.65
C ARG A 376 4.00 -16.64 13.56
N LEU A 377 3.86 -15.35 13.43
CA LEU A 377 4.60 -14.33 14.18
C LEU A 377 3.69 -13.68 15.22
N LYS A 378 4.25 -13.35 16.39
CA LYS A 378 3.55 -12.68 17.48
C LYS A 378 4.31 -11.44 17.96
N GLY A 379 3.60 -10.52 18.62
CA GLY A 379 4.20 -9.37 19.27
C GLY A 379 5.05 -8.50 18.32
N VAL A 380 6.21 -8.11 18.76
CA VAL A 380 7.14 -7.23 18.00
C VAL A 380 7.69 -7.95 16.75
N ALA A 381 7.88 -9.28 16.81
CA ALA A 381 8.32 -10.08 15.66
C ALA A 381 7.29 -10.06 14.52
N LEU A 382 6.00 -9.92 14.81
CA LEU A 382 4.94 -9.78 13.79
C LEU A 382 5.08 -8.48 13.02
N ALA A 383 5.23 -7.35 13.70
CA ALA A 383 5.33 -6.05 13.04
C ALA A 383 6.58 -5.97 12.14
N GLY A 384 7.75 -6.36 12.66
CA GLY A 384 8.98 -6.41 11.88
C GLY A 384 8.93 -7.43 10.74
N GLY A 385 8.35 -8.60 10.98
CA GLY A 385 8.21 -9.65 9.97
C GLY A 385 7.29 -9.28 8.82
N LEU A 386 6.16 -8.61 9.08
CA LEU A 386 5.28 -8.09 8.04
C LEU A 386 5.97 -6.99 7.21
N GLY A 387 6.75 -6.11 7.86
CA GLY A 387 7.57 -5.11 7.17
C GLY A 387 8.64 -5.76 6.28
N PHE A 388 9.31 -6.80 6.78
CA PHE A 388 10.30 -7.56 6.01
C PHE A 388 9.68 -8.24 4.79
N VAL A 389 8.54 -8.91 4.96
CA VAL A 389 7.77 -9.52 3.85
C VAL A 389 7.38 -8.45 2.81
N ASN A 390 6.91 -7.28 3.27
CA ASN A 390 6.55 -6.18 2.39
C ASN A 390 7.75 -5.66 1.60
N ALA A 391 8.85 -5.34 2.25
CA ALA A 391 10.06 -4.83 1.61
C ALA A 391 10.63 -5.80 0.56
N CYS A 392 10.73 -7.10 0.91
CA CYS A 392 11.18 -8.13 -0.03
C CYS A 392 10.22 -8.31 -1.21
N GLY A 393 8.90 -8.30 -0.96
CA GLY A 393 7.91 -8.42 -2.02
C GLY A 393 7.90 -7.22 -2.97
N LEU A 394 8.07 -6.00 -2.45
CA LEU A 394 8.13 -4.78 -3.25
C LEU A 394 9.28 -4.76 -4.27
N LEU A 395 10.34 -5.56 -4.06
CA LEU A 395 11.38 -5.75 -5.08
C LEU A 395 10.84 -6.37 -6.39
N GLY A 396 9.68 -7.01 -6.36
CA GLY A 396 8.94 -7.39 -7.56
C GLY A 396 8.56 -6.20 -8.44
N GLY A 397 8.33 -5.03 -7.82
CA GLY A 397 8.12 -3.76 -8.52
C GLY A 397 9.35 -3.25 -9.27
N PHE A 398 10.56 -3.66 -8.86
CA PHE A 398 11.78 -3.45 -9.63
C PHE A 398 11.88 -4.42 -10.81
N VAL A 399 11.68 -5.70 -10.55
CA VAL A 399 11.89 -6.76 -11.56
C VAL A 399 10.82 -6.72 -12.66
N GLY A 400 9.54 -6.54 -12.30
CA GLY A 400 8.43 -6.57 -13.25
C GLY A 400 8.57 -5.59 -14.42
N PRO A 401 8.63 -4.28 -14.16
CA PRO A 401 8.80 -3.28 -15.20
C PRO A 401 10.13 -3.41 -15.97
N SER A 402 11.23 -3.78 -15.29
CA SER A 402 12.53 -3.98 -15.93
C SER A 402 12.50 -5.13 -16.94
N VAL A 403 11.94 -6.28 -16.56
CA VAL A 403 11.78 -7.43 -17.45
C VAL A 403 10.82 -7.10 -18.61
N MET A 404 9.72 -6.41 -18.31
CA MET A 404 8.73 -6.00 -19.30
C MET A 404 9.33 -5.08 -20.37
N GLY A 405 10.11 -4.07 -19.94
CA GLY A 405 10.79 -3.14 -20.82
C GLY A 405 11.86 -3.82 -21.69
N ALA A 406 12.64 -4.76 -21.12
CA ALA A 406 13.64 -5.53 -21.84
C ALA A 406 12.99 -6.44 -22.91
N ILE A 407 11.87 -7.09 -22.60
CA ILE A 407 11.13 -7.92 -23.55
C ILE A 407 10.49 -7.06 -24.64
N GLU A 408 9.90 -5.91 -24.30
CA GLU A 408 9.34 -5.00 -25.29
C GLU A 408 10.43 -4.49 -26.25
N MET A 409 11.60 -4.12 -25.73
CA MET A 409 12.74 -3.67 -26.52
C MET A 409 13.27 -4.77 -27.47
N SER A 410 13.37 -6.01 -27.01
CA SER A 410 13.94 -7.12 -27.79
C SER A 410 12.97 -7.71 -28.80
N THR A 411 11.65 -7.68 -28.53
CA THR A 411 10.63 -8.32 -29.35
C THR A 411 9.73 -7.34 -30.13
N GLY A 412 9.85 -6.05 -29.85
CA GLY A 412 8.98 -5.00 -30.39
C GLY A 412 7.55 -4.99 -29.82
N HIS A 413 7.19 -5.94 -28.94
CA HIS A 413 5.83 -6.11 -28.44
C HIS A 413 5.75 -6.33 -26.93
N ALA A 414 5.13 -5.40 -26.21
CA ALA A 414 4.86 -5.51 -24.78
C ALA A 414 4.02 -6.76 -24.42
N MET A 415 3.20 -7.27 -25.35
CA MET A 415 2.36 -8.46 -25.15
C MET A 415 3.17 -9.71 -24.81
N ASN A 416 4.39 -9.84 -25.33
CA ASN A 416 5.26 -10.98 -25.03
C ASN A 416 5.72 -10.96 -23.56
N GLY A 417 5.90 -9.77 -22.99
CA GLY A 417 6.16 -9.62 -21.57
C GLY A 417 5.01 -10.12 -20.69
N LEU A 418 3.75 -9.84 -21.06
CA LEU A 418 2.58 -10.32 -20.34
C LEU A 418 2.51 -11.85 -20.26
N LYS A 419 2.93 -12.57 -21.33
CA LYS A 419 3.00 -14.04 -21.33
C LYS A 419 4.00 -14.56 -20.29
N VAL A 420 5.16 -13.90 -20.19
CA VAL A 420 6.18 -14.25 -19.18
C VAL A 420 5.65 -14.00 -17.77
N ILE A 421 5.00 -12.85 -17.54
CA ILE A 421 4.41 -12.54 -16.23
C ILE A 421 3.29 -13.52 -15.87
N ALA A 422 2.46 -13.92 -16.83
CA ALA A 422 1.44 -14.94 -16.62
C ALA A 422 2.05 -16.28 -16.18
N LEU A 423 3.18 -16.70 -16.79
CA LEU A 423 3.91 -17.90 -16.38
C LEU A 423 4.47 -17.78 -14.95
N VAL A 424 5.02 -16.62 -14.61
CA VAL A 424 5.50 -16.33 -13.22
C VAL A 424 4.36 -16.50 -12.20
N LEU A 425 3.15 -16.07 -12.54
CA LEU A 425 1.98 -16.26 -11.66
C LEU A 425 1.56 -17.73 -11.54
N VAL A 426 1.67 -18.53 -12.60
CA VAL A 426 1.43 -19.98 -12.52
C VAL A 426 2.44 -20.64 -11.57
N VAL A 427 3.73 -20.28 -11.67
CA VAL A 427 4.76 -20.77 -10.74
C VAL A 427 4.45 -20.34 -9.30
N ALA A 428 4.02 -19.09 -9.09
CA ALA A 428 3.59 -18.61 -7.79
C ALA A 428 2.38 -19.38 -7.24
N ALA A 429 1.41 -19.74 -8.10
CA ALA A 429 0.24 -20.53 -7.72
C ALA A 429 0.64 -21.97 -7.29
N LEU A 430 1.56 -22.59 -8.02
CA LEU A 430 2.11 -23.91 -7.65
C LEU A 430 2.87 -23.85 -6.32
N ALA A 431 3.65 -22.79 -6.09
CA ALA A 431 4.34 -22.54 -4.84
C ALA A 431 3.34 -22.31 -3.68
N ALA A 432 2.26 -21.58 -3.93
CA ALA A 432 1.22 -21.28 -2.93
C ALA A 432 0.47 -22.54 -2.44
N LEU A 433 0.44 -23.63 -3.23
CA LEU A 433 -0.11 -24.93 -2.77
C LEU A 433 0.61 -25.48 -1.53
N ARG A 434 1.89 -25.13 -1.35
CA ARG A 434 2.73 -25.57 -0.21
C ARG A 434 2.63 -24.64 1.01
N LEU A 435 1.93 -23.50 0.91
CA LEU A 435 1.72 -22.59 2.03
C LEU A 435 0.76 -23.21 3.05
N ARG A 436 1.17 -23.16 4.35
CA ARG A 436 0.38 -23.63 5.49
C ARG A 436 0.30 -22.52 6.54
N GLN A 437 -0.88 -22.25 7.06
CA GLN A 437 -1.04 -21.36 8.22
C GLN A 437 -0.57 -22.06 9.51
N GLY A 438 -0.19 -21.29 10.53
CA GLY A 438 0.38 -21.84 11.77
C GLY A 438 -0.53 -22.85 12.48
N GLN A 439 -1.84 -22.66 12.42
CA GLN A 439 -2.82 -23.59 13.01
C GLN A 439 -2.89 -24.96 12.29
N GLU A 440 -2.78 -24.99 10.97
CA GLU A 440 -2.72 -26.25 10.19
C GLU A 440 -1.46 -27.05 10.51
N ALA A 441 -0.33 -26.37 10.78
CA ALA A 441 0.93 -27.04 11.13
C ALA A 441 0.86 -27.71 12.51
N ALA A 442 0.17 -27.10 13.47
CA ALA A 442 -0.02 -27.66 14.81
C ALA A 442 -0.94 -28.88 14.81
N GLN A 443 -2.02 -28.86 14.02
CA GLN A 443 -2.93 -30.00 13.87
C GLN A 443 -2.25 -31.21 13.20
N THR A 444 -1.49 -31.00 12.15
CA THR A 444 -0.76 -32.07 11.45
C THR A 444 0.31 -32.69 12.35
N SER A 445 0.94 -31.92 13.22
CA SER A 445 1.95 -32.40 14.17
C SER A 445 1.32 -33.23 15.30
N SER A 446 0.10 -32.90 15.74
CA SER A 446 -0.63 -33.67 16.76
C SER A 446 -1.20 -34.98 16.22
N GLU A 447 -1.60 -35.01 14.94
CA GLU A 447 -2.08 -36.26 14.29
C GLU A 447 -0.95 -37.24 14.00
N VAL A 448 0.25 -36.76 13.65
CA VAL A 448 1.44 -37.61 13.41
C VAL A 448 2.05 -38.08 14.71
N GLY A 449 1.89 -37.34 15.83
CA GLY A 449 2.41 -37.68 17.15
C GLY A 449 1.55 -38.66 17.97
N ASN A 450 0.33 -39.00 17.52
CA ASN A 450 -0.55 -39.94 18.22
C ASN A 450 -1.20 -40.94 17.26
N PRO A 451 -0.46 -41.98 16.82
CA PRO A 451 -0.98 -43.00 15.90
C PRO A 451 -2.06 -43.91 16.53
N GLU A 452 -2.31 -43.84 17.85
CA GLU A 452 -3.26 -44.74 18.53
C GLU A 452 -4.73 -44.21 18.55
N ALA A 453 -5.01 -43.01 18.06
CA ALA A 453 -6.36 -42.45 18.05
C ALA A 453 -7.20 -42.78 16.79
N SER A 454 -6.66 -43.54 15.85
CA SER A 454 -7.28 -43.89 14.56
C SER A 454 -7.99 -45.26 14.52
N THR A 455 -8.11 -45.95 15.65
CA THR A 455 -8.81 -47.26 15.74
C THR A 455 -9.82 -47.24 16.90
N ARG A 456 -10.86 -46.47 16.76
CA ARG A 456 -12.14 -46.69 17.46
C ARG A 456 -13.31 -46.22 16.60
#